data_1de60db8a2ffdc516abf8870001d3ccd
#
_entry.id   1de60db8a2ffdc516abf8870001d3ccd
#
_cell.length_a   1.000
_cell.length_b   1.000
_cell.length_c   1.000
_cell.angle_alpha   90.00
_cell.angle_beta   90.00
_cell.angle_gamma   90.00
#
_symmetry.space_group_name_H-M   'P 1'
#
loop_
_entity.id
_entity.type
_entity.pdbx_description
1 polymer ?
#
loop_
_entity_poly.entity_id
_entity_poly.type
_entity_poly.pdbx_seq_one_letter_code
_entity_poly.pdbx_strand_id
1 'polypeptide(L)'
;MEAQPERVPARWGFGIGAAYQGVVTALTAPFLRANLILQTQDANPRVISGEIPRYRSAVDFLRRTAAEDGLASLWRGHNPLSPTTWLNRASLFGLKEGTRNLLVGRAGQPETFAGELSVNAASGVVAAAGSQAIAFPLDHASTRVALDIGGKQFGGVIDCLRQKASGPAGVSGLYEGFPLSSMPSMVRVSVNLCVNDTLNRYNPYQQESVLSRYACAHVAAMCARIFGHPIDITVRHVLFDFRNEYKGFADCFSKLSKEGTLLRGLASPPLFLRPALLLFVYGEAKGLLGYRY
;
A
#
# COMPACT_ATOMS: atom_id res chain seq x y z
N MET A 1 4.92 44.23 -3.36
CA MET A 1 4.66 43.28 -4.48
C MET A 1 5.32 41.96 -4.08
N GLU A 2 4.60 41.13 -3.33
CA GLU A 2 5.08 39.79 -2.98
C GLU A 2 4.91 38.91 -4.22
N ALA A 3 6.04 38.39 -4.71
CA ALA A 3 6.07 37.45 -5.78
C ALA A 3 5.31 36.19 -5.34
N GLN A 4 4.17 35.90 -5.95
CA GLN A 4 3.48 34.63 -5.73
C GLN A 4 4.44 33.51 -6.10
N PRO A 5 4.60 32.46 -5.25
CA PRO A 5 5.45 31.33 -5.59
C PRO A 5 4.94 30.67 -6.87
N GLU A 6 5.82 30.61 -7.86
CA GLU A 6 5.54 29.98 -9.15
C GLU A 6 5.03 28.55 -8.93
N ARG A 7 3.78 28.31 -9.28
CA ARG A 7 3.17 26.98 -9.14
C ARG A 7 3.84 26.05 -10.14
N VAL A 8 4.48 24.99 -9.63
CA VAL A 8 5.03 23.93 -10.49
C VAL A 8 3.93 23.44 -11.45
N PRO A 9 4.14 23.44 -12.76
CA PRO A 9 3.19 22.88 -13.68
C PRO A 9 2.85 21.43 -13.29
N ALA A 10 1.57 21.05 -13.29
CA ALA A 10 1.07 19.75 -12.82
C ALA A 10 1.83 18.56 -13.43
N ARG A 11 2.31 18.69 -14.68
CA ARG A 11 3.15 17.70 -15.39
C ARG A 11 4.49 17.41 -14.70
N TRP A 12 5.14 18.43 -14.14
CA TRP A 12 6.40 18.27 -13.41
C TRP A 12 6.19 17.72 -12.00
N GLY A 13 5.12 18.15 -11.33
CA GLY A 13 4.71 17.60 -10.02
C GLY A 13 4.45 16.10 -10.07
N PHE A 14 3.83 15.61 -11.15
CA PHE A 14 3.62 14.19 -11.37
C PHE A 14 4.93 13.43 -11.57
N GLY A 15 5.82 13.93 -12.45
CA GLY A 15 7.12 13.28 -12.73
C GLY A 15 8.02 13.19 -11.48
N ILE A 16 8.10 14.28 -10.71
CA ILE A 16 8.88 14.34 -9.46
C ILE A 16 8.30 13.39 -8.42
N GLY A 17 6.98 13.43 -8.23
CA GLY A 17 6.30 12.53 -7.29
C GLY A 17 6.53 11.05 -7.59
N ALA A 18 6.67 10.73 -8.83
CA ALA A 18 6.89 9.39 -9.32
C ALA A 18 8.34 8.93 -9.16
N ALA A 19 9.31 9.71 -9.59
CA ALA A 19 10.72 9.41 -9.36
C ALA A 19 10.99 9.20 -7.87
N TYR A 20 10.44 10.07 -7.05
CA TYR A 20 10.44 10.00 -5.61
C TYR A 20 9.86 8.68 -5.07
N GLN A 21 8.66 8.27 -5.52
CA GLN A 21 8.05 7.02 -5.11
C GLN A 21 8.91 5.81 -5.53
N GLY A 22 9.55 5.89 -6.70
CA GLY A 22 10.48 4.87 -7.18
C GLY A 22 11.67 4.68 -6.22
N VAL A 23 12.32 5.77 -5.82
CA VAL A 23 13.45 5.74 -4.88
C VAL A 23 13.03 5.15 -3.53
N VAL A 24 11.91 5.62 -2.96
CA VAL A 24 11.42 5.11 -1.68
C VAL A 24 11.05 3.63 -1.77
N THR A 25 10.44 3.21 -2.88
CA THR A 25 10.13 1.79 -3.10
C THR A 25 11.41 0.97 -3.24
N ALA A 26 12.41 1.45 -3.96
CA ALA A 26 13.70 0.78 -4.09
C ALA A 26 14.36 0.51 -2.72
N LEU A 27 14.37 1.52 -1.86
CA LEU A 27 14.97 1.41 -0.52
C LEU A 27 14.15 0.53 0.44
N THR A 28 12.83 0.53 0.29
CA THR A 28 11.94 -0.20 1.22
C THR A 28 11.52 -1.58 0.75
N ALA A 29 11.65 -1.90 -0.54
CA ALA A 29 11.20 -3.17 -1.12
C ALA A 29 11.75 -4.43 -0.42
N PRO A 30 13.05 -4.52 -0.08
CA PRO A 30 13.59 -5.68 0.62
C PRO A 30 12.89 -5.94 1.95
N PHE A 31 12.63 -4.89 2.72
CA PHE A 31 11.95 -4.98 4.01
C PHE A 31 10.46 -5.29 3.86
N LEU A 32 9.82 -4.75 2.81
CA LEU A 32 8.41 -5.07 2.50
C LEU A 32 8.26 -6.54 2.15
N ARG A 33 9.16 -7.08 1.32
CA ARG A 33 9.18 -8.51 0.97
C ARG A 33 9.45 -9.37 2.20
N ALA A 34 10.44 -9.03 3.01
CA ALA A 34 10.74 -9.73 4.25
C ALA A 34 9.52 -9.80 5.18
N ASN A 35 8.86 -8.66 5.38
CA ASN A 35 7.68 -8.59 6.22
C ASN A 35 6.51 -9.41 5.67
N LEU A 36 6.29 -9.37 4.36
CA LEU A 36 5.25 -10.16 3.69
C LEU A 36 5.48 -11.66 3.90
N ILE A 37 6.70 -12.14 3.66
CA ILE A 37 7.05 -13.55 3.83
C ILE A 37 6.93 -13.98 5.30
N LEU A 38 7.42 -13.18 6.25
CA LEU A 38 7.29 -13.49 7.68
C LEU A 38 5.84 -13.58 8.15
N GLN A 39 4.93 -12.79 7.56
CA GLN A 39 3.51 -12.83 7.89
C GLN A 39 2.80 -14.06 7.31
N THR A 40 3.26 -14.58 6.18
CA THR A 40 2.57 -15.64 5.43
C THR A 40 3.36 -16.96 5.38
N GLN A 41 4.56 -17.03 5.99
CA GLN A 41 5.41 -18.24 5.91
C GLN A 41 4.75 -19.49 6.46
N ASP A 42 3.86 -19.34 7.45
CA ASP A 42 3.15 -20.46 8.07
C ASP A 42 2.14 -21.12 7.10
N ALA A 43 1.70 -20.37 6.08
CA ALA A 43 0.85 -20.88 5.00
C ALA A 43 1.65 -21.31 3.75
N ASN A 44 2.96 -21.07 3.68
CA ASN A 44 3.77 -21.40 2.50
C ASN A 44 4.02 -22.91 2.39
N PRO A 45 3.65 -23.58 1.28
CA PRO A 45 3.80 -25.04 1.12
C PRO A 45 5.24 -25.54 1.34
N ARG A 46 6.24 -24.78 0.91
CA ARG A 46 7.66 -25.18 1.02
C ARG A 46 8.21 -25.06 2.43
N VAL A 47 7.65 -24.15 3.23
CA VAL A 47 7.96 -24.04 4.66
C VAL A 47 7.25 -25.14 5.43
N ILE A 48 6.02 -25.44 5.04
CA ILE A 48 5.21 -26.52 5.63
C ILE A 48 5.83 -27.91 5.37
N SER A 49 6.31 -28.15 4.15
CA SER A 49 6.98 -29.40 3.80
C SER A 49 8.36 -29.57 4.43
N GLY A 50 8.89 -28.52 5.09
CA GLY A 50 10.24 -28.54 5.66
C GLY A 50 11.36 -28.34 4.64
N GLU A 51 11.03 -28.10 3.35
CA GLU A 51 12.03 -27.81 2.30
C GLU A 51 12.81 -26.52 2.63
N ILE A 52 12.12 -25.53 3.20
CA ILE A 52 12.73 -24.28 3.63
C ILE A 52 12.50 -24.11 5.13
N PRO A 53 13.56 -23.96 5.94
CA PRO A 53 13.40 -23.69 7.36
C PRO A 53 12.80 -22.30 7.59
N ARG A 54 11.93 -22.18 8.60
CA ARG A 54 11.27 -20.92 8.97
C ARG A 54 12.27 -19.78 9.17
N TYR A 55 11.90 -18.60 8.73
CA TYR A 55 12.67 -17.38 8.99
C TYR A 55 12.34 -16.84 10.38
N ARG A 56 13.37 -16.52 11.16
CA ARG A 56 13.24 -16.02 12.53
C ARG A 56 12.98 -14.52 12.59
N SER A 57 13.50 -13.77 11.62
CA SER A 57 13.39 -12.31 11.56
C SER A 57 13.54 -11.80 10.13
N ALA A 58 13.23 -10.50 9.93
CA ALA A 58 13.46 -9.85 8.63
C ALA A 58 14.94 -9.85 8.23
N VAL A 59 15.85 -9.71 9.19
CA VAL A 59 17.29 -9.74 8.95
C VAL A 59 17.75 -11.15 8.53
N ASP A 60 17.24 -12.20 9.18
CA ASP A 60 17.49 -13.57 8.80
C ASP A 60 17.04 -13.87 7.38
N PHE A 61 15.83 -13.43 7.01
CA PHE A 61 15.32 -13.54 5.64
C PHE A 61 16.23 -12.82 4.63
N LEU A 62 16.59 -11.56 4.90
CA LEU A 62 17.42 -10.76 4.00
C LEU A 62 18.79 -11.40 3.79
N ARG A 63 19.42 -11.86 4.87
CA ARG A 63 20.75 -12.49 4.82
C ARG A 63 20.72 -13.81 4.05
N ARG A 64 19.76 -14.68 4.35
CA ARG A 64 19.65 -16.00 3.70
C ARG A 64 19.27 -15.86 2.23
N THR A 65 18.28 -15.05 1.90
CA THR A 65 17.86 -14.81 0.52
C THR A 65 18.97 -14.16 -0.32
N ALA A 66 19.73 -13.22 0.25
CA ALA A 66 20.86 -12.61 -0.44
C ALA A 66 21.99 -13.62 -0.70
N ALA A 67 22.22 -14.58 0.23
CA ALA A 67 23.23 -15.60 0.09
C ALA A 67 22.84 -16.73 -0.88
N GLU A 68 21.57 -17.15 -0.87
CA GLU A 68 21.07 -18.28 -1.64
C GLU A 68 20.62 -17.88 -3.05
N ASP A 69 19.85 -16.78 -3.17
CA ASP A 69 19.19 -16.33 -4.41
C ASP A 69 19.85 -15.08 -5.02
N GLY A 70 20.83 -14.47 -4.34
CA GLY A 70 21.51 -13.24 -4.74
C GLY A 70 20.75 -11.96 -4.33
N LEU A 71 21.47 -10.82 -4.33
CA LEU A 71 20.95 -9.53 -3.88
C LEU A 71 19.71 -9.06 -4.67
N ALA A 72 19.69 -9.26 -5.98
CA ALA A 72 18.59 -8.83 -6.85
C ALA A 72 17.26 -9.50 -6.48
N SER A 73 17.30 -10.69 -5.89
CA SER A 73 16.11 -11.41 -5.46
C SER A 73 15.32 -10.68 -4.38
N LEU A 74 15.96 -9.83 -3.59
CA LEU A 74 15.31 -9.05 -2.53
C LEU A 74 14.23 -8.09 -3.06
N TRP A 75 14.33 -7.64 -4.31
CA TRP A 75 13.34 -6.77 -4.99
C TRP A 75 12.27 -7.53 -5.77
N ARG A 76 12.30 -8.85 -5.74
CA ARG A 76 11.37 -9.68 -6.49
C ARG A 76 9.91 -9.40 -6.09
N GLY A 77 9.06 -9.14 -7.08
CA GLY A 77 7.66 -8.74 -6.87
C GLY A 77 7.42 -7.28 -6.45
N HIS A 78 8.46 -6.57 -5.98
CA HIS A 78 8.38 -5.17 -5.55
C HIS A 78 9.36 -4.29 -6.34
N ASN A 79 9.35 -4.41 -7.67
CA ASN A 79 10.21 -3.59 -8.52
C ASN A 79 9.81 -2.10 -8.37
N PRO A 80 10.75 -1.18 -8.04
CA PRO A 80 10.48 0.25 -7.93
C PRO A 80 9.94 0.89 -9.20
N LEU A 81 10.26 0.30 -10.34
CA LEU A 81 9.75 0.70 -11.66
C LEU A 81 8.46 -0.01 -12.05
N SER A 82 7.82 -0.74 -11.13
CA SER A 82 6.59 -1.46 -11.42
C SER A 82 5.47 -0.52 -11.86
N PRO A 83 4.83 -0.79 -13.01
CA PRO A 83 3.66 -0.03 -13.47
C PRO A 83 2.52 0.01 -12.46
N THR A 84 2.44 -0.96 -11.56
CA THR A 84 1.42 -1.11 -10.55
C THR A 84 1.28 0.12 -9.65
N THR A 85 2.42 0.61 -9.13
CA THR A 85 2.44 1.76 -8.22
C THR A 85 1.95 3.03 -8.92
N TRP A 86 2.33 3.22 -10.17
CA TRP A 86 1.92 4.36 -10.99
C TRP A 86 0.45 4.30 -11.34
N LEU A 87 0.00 3.15 -11.80
CA LEU A 87 -1.38 2.92 -12.21
C LEU A 87 -2.33 3.13 -11.03
N ASN A 88 -1.99 2.59 -9.87
CA ASN A 88 -2.79 2.75 -8.65
C ASN A 88 -2.87 4.22 -8.22
N ARG A 89 -1.75 4.94 -8.20
CA ARG A 89 -1.72 6.37 -7.81
C ARG A 89 -2.48 7.27 -8.79
N ALA A 90 -2.22 7.11 -10.08
CA ALA A 90 -2.90 7.88 -11.12
C ALA A 90 -4.42 7.65 -11.08
N SER A 91 -4.83 6.39 -10.97
CA SER A 91 -6.25 6.02 -10.87
C SER A 91 -6.89 6.57 -9.60
N LEU A 92 -6.20 6.49 -8.45
CA LEU A 92 -6.71 7.00 -7.17
C LEU A 92 -6.99 8.50 -7.24
N PHE A 93 -6.04 9.30 -7.74
CA PHE A 93 -6.21 10.74 -7.84
C PHE A 93 -7.28 11.13 -8.87
N GLY A 94 -7.27 10.52 -10.06
CA GLY A 94 -8.25 10.77 -11.10
C GLY A 94 -9.67 10.43 -10.67
N LEU A 95 -9.86 9.27 -10.04
CA LEU A 95 -11.17 8.84 -9.54
C LEU A 95 -11.64 9.68 -8.35
N LYS A 96 -10.73 10.06 -7.44
CA LYS A 96 -11.09 10.92 -6.30
C LYS A 96 -11.62 12.26 -6.77
N GLU A 97 -10.88 12.93 -7.66
CA GLU A 97 -11.26 14.22 -8.20
C GLU A 97 -12.54 14.12 -9.03
N GLY A 98 -12.65 13.14 -9.92
CA GLY A 98 -13.85 12.90 -10.72
C GLY A 98 -15.09 12.64 -9.86
N THR A 99 -14.98 11.79 -8.85
CA THR A 99 -16.09 11.46 -7.94
C THR A 99 -16.48 12.67 -7.10
N ARG A 100 -15.51 13.43 -6.57
CA ARG A 100 -15.77 14.65 -5.82
C ARG A 100 -16.53 15.66 -6.67
N ASN A 101 -16.09 15.90 -7.90
CA ASN A 101 -16.74 16.83 -8.81
C ASN A 101 -18.17 16.39 -9.17
N LEU A 102 -18.41 15.09 -9.34
CA LEU A 102 -19.76 14.55 -9.56
C LEU A 102 -20.68 14.75 -8.34
N LEU A 103 -20.16 14.51 -7.13
CA LEU A 103 -20.93 14.67 -5.89
C LEU A 103 -21.28 16.15 -5.65
N VAL A 104 -20.29 17.03 -5.77
CA VAL A 104 -20.48 18.48 -5.62
C VAL A 104 -21.38 19.05 -6.73
N GLY A 105 -21.23 18.57 -7.97
CA GLY A 105 -22.08 19.01 -9.09
C GLY A 105 -23.56 18.63 -8.95
N ARG A 106 -23.86 17.51 -8.24
CA ARG A 106 -25.23 17.05 -8.00
C ARG A 106 -25.85 17.59 -6.71
N ALA A 107 -25.06 17.66 -5.63
CA ALA A 107 -25.55 18.02 -4.29
C ALA A 107 -25.28 19.50 -3.90
N GLY A 108 -24.53 20.23 -4.72
CA GLY A 108 -24.02 21.57 -4.37
C GLY A 108 -22.74 21.50 -3.53
N GLN A 109 -22.13 22.67 -3.33
CA GLN A 109 -20.98 22.79 -2.43
C GLN A 109 -21.43 22.54 -0.98
N PRO A 110 -20.74 21.70 -0.22
CA PRO A 110 -21.09 21.47 1.18
C PRO A 110 -20.81 22.73 2.01
N GLU A 111 -21.83 23.26 2.66
CA GLU A 111 -21.72 24.46 3.52
C GLU A 111 -21.25 24.12 4.94
N THR A 112 -21.37 22.85 5.33
CA THR A 112 -21.00 22.37 6.67
C THR A 112 -19.76 21.49 6.62
N PHE A 113 -18.97 21.52 7.70
CA PHE A 113 -17.81 20.62 7.83
C PHE A 113 -18.19 19.14 7.73
N ALA A 114 -19.31 18.75 8.31
CA ALA A 114 -19.81 17.38 8.22
C ALA A 114 -20.15 17.00 6.77
N GLY A 115 -20.70 17.94 6.00
CA GLY A 115 -20.96 17.77 4.57
C GLY A 115 -19.65 17.61 3.77
N GLU A 116 -18.66 18.45 4.04
CA GLU A 116 -17.36 18.36 3.38
C GLU A 116 -16.63 17.04 3.71
N LEU A 117 -16.65 16.62 4.99
CA LEU A 117 -16.09 15.36 5.43
C LEU A 117 -16.79 14.17 4.75
N SER A 118 -18.11 14.19 4.63
CA SER A 118 -18.89 13.12 4.00
C SER A 118 -18.58 13.01 2.49
N VAL A 119 -18.48 14.13 1.76
CA VAL A 119 -18.12 14.17 0.35
C VAL A 119 -16.68 13.66 0.14
N ASN A 120 -15.74 14.10 0.98
CA ASN A 120 -14.36 13.66 0.92
C ASN A 120 -14.20 12.18 1.26
N ALA A 121 -14.91 11.68 2.28
CA ALA A 121 -14.92 10.28 2.64
C ALA A 121 -15.53 9.41 1.53
N ALA A 122 -16.70 9.78 1.02
CA ALA A 122 -17.37 9.04 -0.05
C ALA A 122 -16.53 9.01 -1.34
N SER A 123 -16.00 10.16 -1.77
CA SER A 123 -15.12 10.23 -2.94
C SER A 123 -13.83 9.43 -2.75
N GLY A 124 -13.28 9.43 -1.54
CA GLY A 124 -12.10 8.65 -1.18
C GLY A 124 -12.35 7.14 -1.23
N VAL A 125 -13.47 6.68 -0.69
CA VAL A 125 -13.85 5.24 -0.72
C VAL A 125 -14.06 4.76 -2.15
N VAL A 126 -14.82 5.51 -2.96
CA VAL A 126 -15.06 5.17 -4.38
C VAL A 126 -13.75 5.18 -5.16
N ALA A 127 -12.90 6.17 -4.95
CA ALA A 127 -11.59 6.25 -5.59
C ALA A 127 -10.67 5.08 -5.17
N ALA A 128 -10.68 4.72 -3.89
CA ALA A 128 -9.90 3.59 -3.40
C ALA A 128 -10.36 2.26 -4.00
N ALA A 129 -11.68 2.02 -4.03
CA ALA A 129 -12.24 0.81 -4.64
C ALA A 129 -11.95 0.73 -6.14
N GLY A 130 -12.16 1.83 -6.88
CA GLY A 130 -11.92 1.87 -8.31
C GLY A 130 -10.44 1.76 -8.68
N SER A 131 -9.56 2.47 -7.97
CA SER A 131 -8.10 2.36 -8.20
C SER A 131 -7.58 0.97 -7.88
N GLN A 132 -8.10 0.37 -6.81
CA GLN A 132 -7.77 -1.01 -6.46
C GLN A 132 -8.26 -1.99 -7.55
N ALA A 133 -9.47 -1.81 -8.08
CA ALA A 133 -9.98 -2.66 -9.16
C ALA A 133 -9.09 -2.59 -10.42
N ILE A 134 -8.61 -1.41 -10.78
CA ILE A 134 -7.71 -1.21 -11.92
C ILE A 134 -6.33 -1.83 -11.67
N ALA A 135 -5.77 -1.64 -10.48
CA ALA A 135 -4.42 -2.08 -10.15
C ALA A 135 -4.35 -3.55 -9.68
N PHE A 136 -5.47 -4.12 -9.26
CA PHE A 136 -5.53 -5.42 -8.59
C PHE A 136 -4.83 -6.57 -9.31
N PRO A 137 -5.04 -6.77 -10.64
CA PRO A 137 -4.36 -7.87 -11.34
C PRO A 137 -2.84 -7.81 -11.20
N LEU A 138 -2.28 -6.61 -11.33
CA LEU A 138 -0.84 -6.37 -11.20
C LEU A 138 -0.37 -6.50 -9.75
N ASP A 139 -1.10 -5.94 -8.79
CA ASP A 139 -0.79 -6.02 -7.35
C ASP A 139 -0.83 -7.46 -6.87
N HIS A 140 -1.85 -8.22 -7.27
CA HIS A 140 -1.99 -9.63 -6.92
C HIS A 140 -0.85 -10.48 -7.49
N ALA A 141 -0.52 -10.30 -8.77
CA ALA A 141 0.60 -10.99 -9.40
C ALA A 141 1.94 -10.60 -8.76
N SER A 142 2.16 -9.31 -8.47
CA SER A 142 3.37 -8.82 -7.78
C SER A 142 3.51 -9.44 -6.40
N THR A 143 2.43 -9.56 -5.64
CA THR A 143 2.42 -10.19 -4.31
C THR A 143 2.74 -11.69 -4.40
N ARG A 144 2.16 -12.40 -5.36
CA ARG A 144 2.48 -13.83 -5.58
C ARG A 144 3.93 -14.05 -5.96
N VAL A 145 4.48 -13.22 -6.83
CA VAL A 145 5.91 -13.26 -7.20
C VAL A 145 6.81 -12.92 -5.99
N ALA A 146 6.39 -11.99 -5.13
CA ALA A 146 7.12 -11.67 -3.91
C ALA A 146 7.12 -12.82 -2.89
N LEU A 147 6.06 -13.61 -2.84
CA LEU A 147 5.91 -14.79 -1.98
C LEU A 147 6.62 -16.03 -2.53
N ASP A 148 6.96 -16.05 -3.81
CA ASP A 148 7.69 -17.15 -4.43
C ASP A 148 9.15 -17.15 -3.98
N ILE A 149 9.44 -17.97 -2.97
CA ILE A 149 10.77 -18.12 -2.40
C ILE A 149 11.63 -18.96 -3.37
N GLY A 150 12.82 -18.47 -3.73
CA GLY A 150 13.72 -19.13 -4.68
C GLY A 150 13.28 -19.02 -6.14
N GLY A 151 12.18 -18.34 -6.45
CA GLY A 151 11.79 -18.03 -7.83
C GLY A 151 11.45 -19.22 -8.72
N LYS A 152 10.94 -20.29 -8.13
CA LYS A 152 10.71 -21.56 -8.85
C LYS A 152 9.34 -21.62 -9.56
N GLN A 153 8.37 -20.81 -9.12
CA GLN A 153 7.00 -20.86 -9.66
C GLN A 153 6.77 -19.88 -10.81
N PHE A 154 7.32 -18.66 -10.68
CA PHE A 154 7.05 -17.59 -11.64
C PHE A 154 8.34 -16.95 -12.14
N GLY A 155 8.48 -16.76 -13.45
CA GLY A 155 9.58 -16.02 -14.06
C GLY A 155 9.52 -14.50 -13.77
N GLY A 156 8.32 -13.97 -13.42
CA GLY A 156 8.09 -12.58 -13.11
C GLY A 156 6.60 -12.25 -13.04
N VAL A 157 6.27 -10.96 -12.87
CA VAL A 157 4.87 -10.49 -12.75
C VAL A 157 4.06 -10.78 -14.01
N ILE A 158 4.64 -10.57 -15.19
CA ILE A 158 3.96 -10.81 -16.48
C ILE A 158 3.71 -12.31 -16.67
N ASP A 159 4.67 -13.15 -16.31
CA ASP A 159 4.54 -14.59 -16.38
C ASP A 159 3.42 -15.09 -15.46
N CYS A 160 3.39 -14.61 -14.21
CA CYS A 160 2.31 -14.90 -13.27
C CYS A 160 0.92 -14.50 -13.82
N LEU A 161 0.81 -13.31 -14.42
CA LEU A 161 -0.43 -12.85 -15.05
C LEU A 161 -0.86 -13.76 -16.21
N ARG A 162 0.08 -14.16 -17.08
CA ARG A 162 -0.20 -15.06 -18.21
C ARG A 162 -0.66 -16.43 -17.72
N GLN A 163 0.04 -17.02 -16.76
CA GLN A 163 -0.34 -18.30 -16.18
C GLN A 163 -1.73 -18.27 -15.58
N LYS A 164 -2.07 -17.21 -14.83
CA LYS A 164 -3.40 -17.01 -14.26
C LYS A 164 -4.47 -16.81 -15.31
N ALA A 165 -4.23 -15.98 -16.33
CA ALA A 165 -5.19 -15.72 -17.41
C ALA A 165 -5.42 -16.94 -18.31
N SER A 166 -4.40 -17.82 -18.45
CA SER A 166 -4.50 -19.08 -19.21
C SER A 166 -5.09 -20.23 -18.39
N GLY A 167 -5.34 -20.03 -17.10
CA GLY A 167 -5.94 -21.03 -16.22
C GLY A 167 -7.44 -21.26 -16.50
N PRO A 168 -8.08 -22.23 -15.83
CA PRO A 168 -9.47 -22.62 -16.09
C PRO A 168 -10.48 -21.48 -15.85
N ALA A 169 -10.17 -20.52 -14.99
CA ALA A 169 -10.99 -19.34 -14.73
C ALA A 169 -10.76 -18.19 -15.73
N GLY A 170 -9.77 -18.28 -16.62
CA GLY A 170 -9.48 -17.23 -17.61
C GLY A 170 -9.19 -15.87 -16.97
N VAL A 171 -9.65 -14.79 -17.60
CA VAL A 171 -9.45 -13.42 -17.13
C VAL A 171 -10.11 -13.17 -15.76
N SER A 172 -11.20 -13.84 -15.42
CA SER A 172 -11.84 -13.71 -14.11
C SER A 172 -10.97 -14.21 -12.96
N GLY A 173 -10.07 -15.16 -13.22
CA GLY A 173 -9.06 -15.63 -12.27
C GLY A 173 -8.06 -14.55 -11.83
N LEU A 174 -7.91 -13.48 -12.61
CA LEU A 174 -7.08 -12.32 -12.22
C LEU A 174 -7.71 -11.50 -11.09
N TYR A 175 -9.05 -11.58 -10.93
CA TYR A 175 -9.80 -10.88 -9.88
C TYR A 175 -10.21 -11.78 -8.72
N GLU A 176 -9.69 -13.01 -8.70
CA GLU A 176 -9.93 -13.94 -7.60
C GLU A 176 -9.44 -13.34 -6.27
N GLY A 177 -10.36 -13.22 -5.30
CA GLY A 177 -10.08 -12.61 -4.00
C GLY A 177 -10.12 -11.07 -3.96
N PHE A 178 -10.48 -10.40 -5.07
CA PHE A 178 -10.57 -8.94 -5.14
C PHE A 178 -11.48 -8.34 -4.06
N PRO A 179 -12.72 -8.82 -3.82
CA PRO A 179 -13.58 -8.25 -2.80
C PRO A 179 -12.93 -8.29 -1.41
N LEU A 180 -12.27 -9.38 -1.09
CA LEU A 180 -11.62 -9.58 0.20
C LEU A 180 -10.39 -8.68 0.34
N SER A 181 -9.53 -8.59 -0.68
CA SER A 181 -8.31 -7.77 -0.63
C SER A 181 -8.57 -6.26 -0.72
N SER A 182 -9.74 -5.83 -1.18
CA SER A 182 -10.11 -4.41 -1.18
C SER A 182 -10.52 -3.88 0.21
N MET A 183 -11.01 -4.75 1.11
CA MET A 183 -11.48 -4.36 2.44
C MET A 183 -10.42 -3.59 3.28
N PRO A 184 -9.18 -4.05 3.43
CA PRO A 184 -8.17 -3.32 4.19
C PRO A 184 -7.86 -1.95 3.61
N SER A 185 -7.91 -1.81 2.28
CA SER A 185 -7.64 -0.55 1.59
C SER A 185 -8.75 0.47 1.86
N MET A 186 -10.00 0.06 1.82
CA MET A 186 -11.15 0.91 2.14
C MET A 186 -11.07 1.43 3.57
N VAL A 187 -10.81 0.55 4.54
CA VAL A 187 -10.66 0.94 5.96
C VAL A 187 -9.52 1.92 6.14
N ARG A 188 -8.35 1.64 5.56
CA ARG A 188 -7.19 2.54 5.66
C ARG A 188 -7.46 3.91 5.06
N VAL A 189 -8.10 3.99 3.89
CA VAL A 189 -8.41 5.28 3.25
C VAL A 189 -9.42 6.06 4.08
N SER A 190 -10.48 5.42 4.57
CA SER A 190 -11.50 6.08 5.39
C SER A 190 -10.92 6.64 6.68
N VAL A 191 -10.17 5.83 7.44
CA VAL A 191 -9.51 6.27 8.68
C VAL A 191 -8.50 7.37 8.41
N ASN A 192 -7.70 7.24 7.36
CA ASN A 192 -6.70 8.25 6.99
C ASN A 192 -7.36 9.60 6.70
N LEU A 193 -8.42 9.63 5.90
CA LEU A 193 -9.13 10.86 5.57
C LEU A 193 -9.77 11.48 6.81
N CYS A 194 -10.50 10.70 7.60
CA CYS A 194 -11.17 11.21 8.80
C CYS A 194 -10.17 11.80 9.80
N VAL A 195 -9.08 11.09 10.08
CA VAL A 195 -8.06 11.56 11.04
C VAL A 195 -7.29 12.75 10.48
N ASN A 196 -6.91 12.73 9.20
CA ASN A 196 -6.19 13.82 8.56
C ASN A 196 -7.01 15.11 8.52
N ASP A 197 -8.28 15.03 8.13
CA ASP A 197 -9.17 16.19 8.08
C ASP A 197 -9.43 16.75 9.47
N THR A 198 -9.60 15.87 10.47
CA THR A 198 -9.76 16.27 11.88
C THR A 198 -8.51 16.98 12.40
N LEU A 199 -7.33 16.39 12.21
CA LEU A 199 -6.08 16.98 12.66
C LEU A 199 -5.79 18.32 11.98
N ASN A 200 -6.01 18.41 10.69
CA ASN A 200 -5.81 19.66 9.95
C ASN A 200 -6.77 20.77 10.39
N ARG A 201 -8.00 20.43 10.76
CA ARG A 201 -8.96 21.41 11.28
C ARG A 201 -8.50 22.05 12.59
N TYR A 202 -7.92 21.26 13.47
CA TYR A 202 -7.44 21.74 14.77
C TYR A 202 -5.98 22.18 14.78
N ASN A 203 -5.31 22.16 13.62
CA ASN A 203 -3.92 22.54 13.49
C ASN A 203 -3.78 24.07 13.29
N PRO A 204 -3.34 24.85 14.30
CA PRO A 204 -3.23 26.30 14.19
C PRO A 204 -2.16 26.73 13.18
N TYR A 205 -1.20 25.86 12.86
CA TYR A 205 -0.06 26.14 11.96
C TYR A 205 -0.28 25.58 10.55
N GLN A 206 -1.49 25.22 10.18
CA GLN A 206 -1.79 24.55 8.89
C GLN A 206 -1.35 25.41 7.67
N GLN A 207 -1.47 26.73 7.75
CA GLN A 207 -1.12 27.63 6.65
C GLN A 207 0.36 28.03 6.67
N GLU A 208 1.00 28.05 7.83
CA GLU A 208 2.35 28.59 8.04
C GLU A 208 3.46 27.52 7.95
N SER A 209 3.17 26.29 8.36
CA SER A 209 4.19 25.24 8.47
C SER A 209 3.89 24.00 7.64
N VAL A 210 4.74 23.77 6.64
CA VAL A 210 4.73 22.52 5.86
C VAL A 210 4.99 21.32 6.76
N LEU A 211 5.86 21.45 7.76
CA LEU A 211 6.18 20.39 8.70
C LEU A 211 4.98 19.98 9.55
N SER A 212 4.16 20.94 9.99
CA SER A 212 2.95 20.68 10.76
C SER A 212 1.92 19.88 9.94
N ARG A 213 1.68 20.26 8.69
CA ARG A 213 0.82 19.49 7.77
C ARG A 213 1.33 18.06 7.56
N TYR A 214 2.64 17.91 7.44
CA TYR A 214 3.26 16.60 7.33
C TYR A 214 3.10 15.75 8.58
N ALA A 215 3.28 16.35 9.76
CA ALA A 215 3.07 15.65 11.02
C ALA A 215 1.62 15.13 11.13
N CYS A 216 0.63 15.97 10.81
CA CYS A 216 -0.78 15.55 10.78
C CYS A 216 -1.02 14.40 9.80
N ALA A 217 -0.53 14.51 8.57
CA ALA A 217 -0.67 13.46 7.57
C ALA A 217 0.04 12.15 7.99
N HIS A 218 1.18 12.26 8.68
CA HIS A 218 1.90 11.11 9.20
C HIS A 218 1.13 10.42 10.32
N VAL A 219 0.61 11.16 11.29
CA VAL A 219 -0.23 10.63 12.37
C VAL A 219 -1.48 9.96 11.78
N ALA A 220 -2.14 10.59 10.83
CA ALA A 220 -3.30 10.01 10.15
C ALA A 220 -2.96 8.68 9.45
N ALA A 221 -1.82 8.62 8.75
CA ALA A 221 -1.35 7.40 8.10
C ALA A 221 -1.01 6.28 9.11
N MET A 222 -0.45 6.63 10.27
CA MET A 222 -0.17 5.69 11.35
C MET A 222 -1.46 5.12 11.94
N CYS A 223 -2.44 5.97 12.27
CA CYS A 223 -3.76 5.55 12.74
C CYS A 223 -4.43 4.61 11.72
N ALA A 224 -4.48 5.01 10.45
CA ALA A 224 -5.06 4.21 9.38
C ALA A 224 -4.42 2.82 9.27
N ARG A 225 -3.11 2.75 9.50
CA ARG A 225 -2.38 1.49 9.44
C ARG A 225 -2.65 0.61 10.66
N ILE A 226 -2.70 1.18 11.85
CA ILE A 226 -3.03 0.45 13.08
C ILE A 226 -4.42 -0.19 12.99
N PHE A 227 -5.43 0.59 12.56
CA PHE A 227 -6.80 0.09 12.40
C PHE A 227 -6.95 -0.88 11.23
N GLY A 228 -6.24 -0.66 10.12
CA GLY A 228 -6.31 -1.53 8.95
C GLY A 228 -5.50 -2.82 9.08
N HIS A 229 -4.49 -2.87 9.96
CA HIS A 229 -3.55 -3.99 10.06
C HIS A 229 -4.20 -5.34 10.39
N PRO A 230 -5.09 -5.46 11.39
CA PRO A 230 -5.73 -6.74 11.72
C PRO A 230 -6.55 -7.29 10.56
N ILE A 231 -7.18 -6.40 9.78
CA ILE A 231 -7.94 -6.79 8.59
C ILE A 231 -6.98 -7.25 7.49
N ASP A 232 -5.87 -6.53 7.29
CA ASP A 232 -4.85 -6.84 6.28
C ASP A 232 -4.21 -8.22 6.53
N ILE A 233 -3.85 -8.52 7.79
CA ILE A 233 -3.31 -9.84 8.17
C ILE A 233 -4.33 -10.94 7.91
N THR A 234 -5.57 -10.76 8.34
CA THR A 234 -6.64 -11.76 8.14
C THR A 234 -6.87 -12.04 6.65
N VAL A 235 -6.98 -10.97 5.84
CA VAL A 235 -7.15 -11.10 4.39
C VAL A 235 -5.98 -11.85 3.75
N ARG A 236 -4.76 -11.56 4.15
CA ARG A 236 -3.56 -12.27 3.64
C ARG A 236 -3.60 -13.75 3.98
N HIS A 237 -3.96 -14.11 5.21
CA HIS A 237 -4.08 -15.51 5.61
C HIS A 237 -5.16 -16.23 4.81
N VAL A 238 -6.32 -15.62 4.58
CA VAL A 238 -7.40 -16.23 3.79
C VAL A 238 -7.03 -16.36 2.30
N LEU A 239 -6.39 -15.31 1.71
CA LEU A 239 -6.04 -15.33 0.28
C LEU A 239 -4.86 -16.26 -0.05
N PHE A 240 -3.99 -16.52 0.90
CA PHE A 240 -2.83 -17.38 0.75
C PHE A 240 -2.91 -18.65 1.60
N ASP A 241 -4.15 -19.07 1.93
CA ASP A 241 -4.42 -20.32 2.64
C ASP A 241 -4.32 -21.52 1.68
N PHE A 242 -3.14 -22.09 1.56
CA PHE A 242 -2.88 -23.28 0.75
C PHE A 242 -3.38 -24.59 1.40
N ARG A 243 -3.78 -24.54 2.68
CA ARG A 243 -4.25 -25.71 3.43
C ARG A 243 -5.77 -25.80 3.56
N ASN A 244 -6.49 -24.76 3.12
CA ASN A 244 -7.94 -24.63 3.38
C ASN A 244 -8.29 -24.75 4.87
N GLU A 245 -7.44 -24.20 5.76
CA GLU A 245 -7.63 -24.23 7.21
C GLU A 245 -8.74 -23.27 7.66
N TYR A 246 -9.05 -22.25 6.85
CA TYR A 246 -10.01 -21.20 7.15
C TYR A 246 -11.27 -21.33 6.31
N LYS A 247 -12.42 -21.37 6.98
CA LYS A 247 -13.74 -21.38 6.30
C LYS A 247 -14.12 -20.02 5.70
N GLY A 248 -13.35 -18.98 5.95
CA GLY A 248 -13.57 -17.62 5.47
C GLY A 248 -12.99 -16.58 6.40
N PHE A 249 -13.29 -15.29 6.10
CA PHE A 249 -12.72 -14.15 6.83
C PHE A 249 -13.02 -14.19 8.34
N ALA A 250 -14.28 -14.43 8.75
CA ALA A 250 -14.68 -14.40 10.14
C ALA A 250 -14.03 -15.53 10.97
N ASP A 251 -13.92 -16.73 10.41
CA ASP A 251 -13.25 -17.86 11.06
C ASP A 251 -11.74 -17.59 11.23
N CYS A 252 -11.10 -17.11 10.17
CA CYS A 252 -9.69 -16.73 10.20
C CYS A 252 -9.42 -15.63 11.23
N PHE A 253 -10.21 -14.55 11.23
CA PHE A 253 -10.08 -13.48 12.19
C PHE A 253 -10.20 -13.95 13.64
N SER A 254 -11.19 -14.82 13.92
CA SER A 254 -11.39 -15.40 15.26
C SER A 254 -10.20 -16.26 15.70
N LYS A 255 -9.66 -17.10 14.80
CA LYS A 255 -8.50 -17.94 15.10
C LYS A 255 -7.25 -17.10 15.37
N LEU A 256 -6.92 -16.16 14.48
CA LEU A 256 -5.77 -15.28 14.65
C LEU A 256 -5.88 -14.36 15.87
N SER A 257 -7.11 -13.95 16.25
CA SER A 257 -7.36 -13.20 17.48
C SER A 257 -7.04 -14.03 18.73
N LYS A 258 -7.46 -15.29 18.76
CA LYS A 258 -7.17 -16.22 19.87
C LYS A 258 -5.68 -16.54 19.99
N GLU A 259 -4.99 -16.62 18.87
CA GLU A 259 -3.53 -16.88 18.80
C GLU A 259 -2.70 -15.62 19.11
N GLY A 260 -3.31 -14.43 19.21
CA GLY A 260 -2.61 -13.16 19.42
C GLY A 260 -1.73 -12.71 18.25
N THR A 261 -1.97 -13.23 17.05
CA THR A 261 -1.12 -13.00 15.86
C THR A 261 -1.58 -11.82 15.00
N LEU A 262 -2.75 -11.23 15.25
CA LEU A 262 -3.34 -10.12 14.49
C LEU A 262 -2.46 -8.86 14.39
N LEU A 263 -1.59 -8.62 15.36
CA LEU A 263 -0.68 -7.46 15.37
C LEU A 263 0.75 -7.82 14.95
N ARG A 264 0.97 -9.05 14.50
CA ARG A 264 2.30 -9.52 14.05
C ARG A 264 2.79 -8.69 12.86
N GLY A 265 3.97 -8.10 12.99
CA GLY A 265 4.57 -7.27 11.95
C GLY A 265 4.09 -5.81 11.95
N LEU A 266 3.22 -5.38 12.87
CA LEU A 266 2.82 -3.98 12.99
C LEU A 266 4.01 -3.07 13.29
N ALA A 267 4.93 -3.49 14.17
CA ALA A 267 6.14 -2.76 14.53
C ALA A 267 7.30 -2.96 13.53
N SER A 268 7.02 -3.37 12.29
CA SER A 268 8.07 -3.60 11.30
C SER A 268 8.74 -2.29 10.85
N PRO A 269 10.08 -2.29 10.59
CA PRO A 269 10.83 -1.10 10.20
C PRO A 269 10.23 -0.29 9.03
N PRO A 270 9.64 -0.90 7.98
CA PRO A 270 9.02 -0.15 6.89
C PRO A 270 7.88 0.79 7.33
N LEU A 271 7.25 0.50 8.47
CA LEU A 271 6.17 1.33 9.00
C LEU A 271 6.65 2.74 9.33
N PHE A 272 7.81 2.83 9.96
CA PHE A 272 8.39 4.09 10.43
C PHE A 272 9.35 4.70 9.40
N LEU A 273 10.10 3.86 8.69
CA LEU A 273 11.13 4.30 7.76
C LEU A 273 10.55 4.95 6.50
N ARG A 274 9.47 4.39 5.96
CA ARG A 274 8.88 4.86 4.70
C ARG A 274 8.39 6.31 4.77
N PRO A 275 7.66 6.75 5.81
CA PRO A 275 7.27 8.15 5.94
C PRO A 275 8.46 9.10 6.17
N ALA A 276 9.47 8.67 6.96
CA ALA A 276 10.66 9.45 7.21
C ALA A 276 11.50 9.65 5.93
N LEU A 277 11.69 8.58 5.15
CA LEU A 277 12.32 8.65 3.83
C LEU A 277 11.53 9.52 2.86
N LEU A 278 10.21 9.43 2.94
CA LEU A 278 9.30 10.28 2.18
C LEU A 278 9.55 11.76 2.47
N LEU A 279 9.70 12.16 3.69
CA LEU A 279 10.01 13.53 4.10
C LEU A 279 11.40 13.98 3.65
N PHE A 280 12.39 13.14 3.87
CA PHE A 280 13.78 13.44 3.53
C PHE A 280 13.96 13.67 2.03
N VAL A 281 13.53 12.72 1.20
CA VAL A 281 13.67 12.82 -0.27
C VAL A 281 12.84 13.97 -0.83
N TYR A 282 11.65 14.28 -0.25
CA TYR A 282 10.85 15.43 -0.67
C TYR A 282 11.54 16.76 -0.32
N GLY A 283 12.17 16.85 0.85
CA GLY A 283 12.96 18.02 1.25
C GLY A 283 14.12 18.27 0.29
N GLU A 284 14.89 17.23 0.00
CA GLU A 284 16.02 17.28 -0.93
C GLU A 284 15.58 17.64 -2.36
N ALA A 285 14.48 17.02 -2.85
CA ALA A 285 13.95 17.33 -4.17
C ALA A 285 13.50 18.80 -4.31
N LYS A 286 12.91 19.38 -3.25
CA LYS A 286 12.59 20.82 -3.22
C LYS A 286 13.85 21.67 -3.25
N GLY A 287 14.86 21.32 -2.48
CA GLY A 287 16.15 22.04 -2.45
C GLY A 287 16.83 22.08 -3.82
N LEU A 288 16.84 20.93 -4.53
CA LEU A 288 17.41 20.80 -5.88
C LEU A 288 16.64 21.61 -6.94
N LEU A 289 15.35 21.84 -6.73
CA LEU A 289 14.49 22.63 -7.62
C LEU A 289 14.50 24.13 -7.32
N GLY A 290 15.35 24.60 -6.37
CA GLY A 290 15.49 26.01 -6.03
C GLY A 290 14.34 26.60 -5.21
N TYR A 291 13.43 25.78 -4.69
CA TYR A 291 12.38 26.24 -3.78
C TYR A 291 12.96 26.38 -2.37
N ARG A 292 13.55 27.57 -2.06
CA ARG A 292 13.87 27.94 -0.68
C ARG A 292 12.59 28.32 0.05
N TYR A 293 12.51 27.94 1.35
CA TYR A 293 11.46 28.34 2.29
C TYR A 293 11.36 29.84 2.42
#